data_c94da65524f6556c00d7c11aafbc6bdf
#
_entry.id   c94da65524f6556c00d7c11aafbc6bdf
#
_cell.length_a   1.000
_cell.length_b   1.000
_cell.length_c   1.000
_cell.angle_alpha   90.00
_cell.angle_beta   90.00
_cell.angle_gamma   90.00
#
_symmetry.space_group_name_H-M   'P 1'
#
loop_
_entity.id
_entity.type
_entity.pdbx_description
1 polymer ?
#
loop_
_entity_poly.entity_id
_entity_poly.type
_entity_poly.pdbx_seq_one_letter_code
_entity_poly.pdbx_strand_id
1 'polypeptide(L)' 'MVELLRTNDAVRLSWLTALLAAEGIEAVVLDAHTSAIEGSIGAIPRRAMVRDEDAARARRILAEAGEAPPG' A
#
# COMPACT_ATOMS: atom_id res chain seq x y z
N MET A 1 -0.56 -13.07 2.29
CA MET A 1 -0.47 -11.60 2.41
C MET A 1 -1.81 -10.96 2.11
N VAL A 2 -2.06 -9.85 2.73
CA VAL A 2 -3.31 -9.14 2.61
C VAL A 2 -3.07 -7.78 2.01
N GLU A 3 -3.95 -7.34 1.12
CA GLU A 3 -3.85 -6.01 0.56
C GLU A 3 -4.30 -5.00 1.60
N LEU A 4 -3.44 -4.05 1.90
CA LEU A 4 -3.73 -3.06 2.89
C LEU A 4 -4.30 -1.81 2.23
N LEU A 5 -3.79 -1.44 1.08
CA LEU A 5 -4.14 -0.21 0.45
C LEU A 5 -3.76 -0.27 -1.02
N ARG A 6 -4.51 0.43 -1.85
CA ARG A 6 -4.21 0.49 -3.28
C ARG A 6 -4.24 1.94 -3.70
N THR A 7 -3.19 2.40 -4.35
CA THR A 7 -3.12 3.77 -4.80
C THR A 7 -2.10 3.90 -5.92
N ASN A 8 -2.27 4.92 -6.75
CA ASN A 8 -1.27 5.17 -7.78
C ASN A 8 -0.34 6.33 -7.36
N ASP A 9 -0.44 6.77 -6.13
CA ASP A 9 0.39 7.86 -5.64
C ASP A 9 1.67 7.26 -5.03
N ALA A 10 2.77 7.34 -5.76
CA ALA A 10 4.02 6.76 -5.31
C ALA A 10 4.57 7.43 -4.06
N VAL A 11 4.34 8.69 -3.91
CA VAL A 11 4.85 9.41 -2.74
C VAL A 11 4.11 8.92 -1.50
N ARG A 12 2.81 8.75 -1.62
CA ARG A 12 2.00 8.27 -0.51
C ARG A 12 2.42 6.86 -0.13
N LEU A 13 2.66 6.01 -1.12
CA LEU A 13 3.10 4.66 -0.83
C LEU A 13 4.44 4.62 -0.14
N SER A 14 5.37 5.45 -0.57
CA SER A 14 6.67 5.51 0.06
C SER A 14 6.55 5.91 1.51
N TRP A 15 5.72 6.89 1.78
CA TRP A 15 5.51 7.35 3.14
C TRP A 15 4.89 6.26 4.00
N LEU A 16 3.89 5.57 3.46
CA LEU A 16 3.23 4.53 4.22
C LEU A 16 4.15 3.36 4.51
N THR A 17 4.93 2.94 3.53
CA THR A 17 5.83 1.82 3.76
C THR A 17 6.89 2.18 4.78
N ALA A 18 7.35 3.42 4.77
CA ALA A 18 8.33 3.86 5.76
C ALA A 18 7.71 3.89 7.17
N LEU A 19 6.47 4.34 7.25
CA LEU A 19 5.77 4.39 8.51
C LEU A 19 5.60 2.99 9.09
N LEU A 20 5.18 2.04 8.26
CA LEU A 20 5.01 0.68 8.71
C LEU A 20 6.33 0.05 9.09
N ALA A 21 7.38 0.33 8.34
CA ALA A 21 8.70 -0.21 8.65
C ALA A 21 9.19 0.29 10.01
N ALA A 22 8.88 1.52 10.33
CA ALA A 22 9.26 2.08 11.62
C ALA A 22 8.56 1.35 12.77
N GLU A 23 7.43 0.71 12.47
CA GLU A 23 6.70 -0.06 13.47
C GLU A 23 7.01 -1.54 13.38
N GLY A 24 7.99 -1.90 12.60
CA GLY A 24 8.39 -3.29 12.48
C GLY A 24 7.55 -4.12 11.52
N ILE A 25 6.77 -3.48 10.67
CA ILE A 25 5.93 -4.20 9.73
C ILE A 25 6.51 -4.06 8.33
N GLU A 26 6.76 -5.17 7.70
CA GLU A 26 7.28 -5.15 6.35
C GLU A 26 6.15 -5.13 5.36
N ALA A 27 6.10 -4.13 4.53
CA ALA A 27 5.07 -4.02 3.50
C ALA A 27 5.71 -4.26 2.14
N VAL A 28 5.00 -4.98 1.30
CA VAL A 28 5.48 -5.27 -0.06
C VAL A 28 4.58 -4.53 -1.02
N VAL A 29 5.16 -3.82 -1.96
CA VAL A 29 4.38 -3.07 -2.94
C VAL A 29 4.35 -3.86 -4.23
N LEU A 30 3.15 -4.15 -4.71
CA LEU A 30 2.97 -4.88 -5.95
C LEU A 30 2.30 -3.98 -6.97
N ASP A 31 2.80 -4.03 -8.19
CA ASP A 31 2.23 -3.23 -9.26
C ASP A 31 1.24 -4.07 -10.03
N ALA A 32 0.27 -3.41 -10.58
CA ALA A 32 -0.61 -4.07 -11.49
C ALA A 32 0.06 -4.08 -12.81
N HIS A 33 0.80 -5.04 -13.10
CA HIS A 33 1.74 -4.91 -14.14
C HIS A 33 1.28 -5.15 -15.51
N THR A 34 0.41 -5.93 -15.72
CA THR A 34 0.18 -6.31 -16.97
C THR A 34 -0.17 -5.43 -17.99
N SER A 35 -0.87 -4.57 -17.68
CA SER A 35 -1.43 -3.86 -18.66
C SER A 35 -0.70 -2.86 -19.26
N ALA A 36 0.40 -2.79 -18.92
CA ALA A 36 1.22 -1.79 -19.43
C ALA A 36 1.20 -1.76 -20.90
N ILE A 37 0.90 -2.80 -21.48
CA ILE A 37 0.86 -2.84 -22.81
C ILE A 37 -0.05 -1.93 -23.45
N GLU A 38 -1.07 -1.71 -22.88
CA GLU A 38 -2.05 -0.91 -23.46
C GLU A 38 -1.79 0.48 -23.51
N GLY A 39 -0.77 0.93 -23.11
CA GLY A 39 -0.50 2.31 -23.10
C GLY A 39 -1.34 3.04 -22.16
N SER A 40 -1.87 2.39 -21.25
CA SER A 40 -2.66 3.10 -20.33
C SER A 40 -1.76 3.72 -19.44
N ILE A 41 -1.28 4.75 -19.75
CA ILE A 41 -0.37 5.39 -19.04
C ILE A 41 -0.79 5.98 -17.84
N GLY A 42 -0.06 5.98 -16.94
CA GLY A 42 -0.18 6.82 -15.83
C GLY A 42 -1.03 6.41 -14.74
N ALA A 43 -1.82 5.51 -14.84
CA ALA A 43 -2.68 5.24 -13.77
C ALA A 43 -2.60 3.81 -13.34
N ILE A 44 -1.44 3.29 -13.19
CA ILE A 44 -1.31 1.92 -12.75
C ILE A 44 -1.29 1.89 -11.24
N PRO A 45 -2.30 1.37 -10.61
CA PRO A 45 -2.34 1.37 -9.16
C PRO A 45 -1.35 0.37 -8.60
N ARG A 46 -0.78 0.70 -7.48
CA ARG A 46 0.10 -0.20 -6.76
C ARG A 46 -0.58 -0.60 -5.48
N ARG A 47 -0.29 -1.79 -5.02
CA ARG A 47 -0.93 -2.32 -3.83
C ARG A 47 0.10 -2.52 -2.74
N ALA A 48 -0.19 -2.09 -1.55
CA ALA A 48 0.67 -2.34 -0.42
C ALA A 48 0.13 -3.57 0.30
N MET A 49 0.94 -4.58 0.43
CA MET A 49 0.53 -5.86 1.01
C MET A 49 1.31 -6.10 2.29
N VAL A 50 0.68 -6.67 3.27
CA VAL A 50 1.35 -7.03 4.52
C VAL A 50 0.99 -8.45 4.87
N ARG A 51 1.70 -9.06 5.80
CA ARG A 51 1.39 -10.41 6.22
C ARG A 51 0.05 -10.41 6.93
N ASP A 52 -0.65 -11.51 6.84
CA ASP A 52 -1.96 -11.63 7.49
C ASP A 52 -1.86 -11.28 8.96
N GLU A 53 -0.84 -11.72 9.61
CA GLU A 53 -0.68 -11.50 11.04
C GLU A 53 -0.42 -10.04 11.38
N ASP A 54 0.00 -9.24 10.42
CA ASP A 54 0.27 -7.84 10.66
C ASP A 54 -0.87 -6.94 10.19
N ALA A 55 -1.85 -7.49 9.53
CA ALA A 55 -2.88 -6.69 8.88
C ALA A 55 -3.66 -5.78 9.83
N ALA A 56 -4.10 -6.32 10.94
CA ALA A 56 -4.87 -5.52 11.88
C ALA A 56 -4.05 -4.38 12.47
N ARG A 57 -2.81 -4.70 12.80
CA ARG A 57 -1.93 -3.70 13.37
C ARG A 57 -1.59 -2.64 12.34
N ALA A 58 -1.34 -3.04 11.11
CA ALA A 58 -1.04 -2.10 10.04
C ALA A 58 -2.22 -1.16 9.80
N ARG A 59 -3.42 -1.68 9.81
CA ARG A 59 -4.59 -0.84 9.61
C ARG A 59 -4.74 0.17 10.74
N ARG A 60 -4.43 -0.23 11.95
CA ARG A 60 -4.52 0.67 13.07
C ARG A 60 -3.49 1.79 12.94
N ILE A 61 -2.29 1.45 12.51
CA ILE A 61 -1.23 2.44 12.34
C ILE A 61 -1.64 3.46 11.28
N LEU A 62 -2.22 3.00 10.19
CA LEU A 62 -2.64 3.90 9.14
C LEU A 62 -3.77 4.81 9.62
N ALA A 63 -4.69 4.27 10.36
CA ALA A 63 -5.80 5.06 10.87
C ALA A 63 -5.31 6.14 11.81
N GLU A 64 -4.36 5.81 12.64
CA GLU A 64 -3.82 6.78 13.57
C GLU A 64 -3.04 7.86 12.85
N ALA A 65 -2.49 7.54 11.71
CA ALA A 65 -1.75 8.51 10.93
C ALA A 65 -2.66 9.32 9.99
N GLY A 66 -3.95 9.05 10.03
CA GLY A 66 -4.86 9.80 9.18
C GLY A 66 -5.05 9.22 7.80
N GLU A 67 -4.58 8.02 7.57
CA GLU A 67 -4.67 7.42 6.25
C GLU A 67 -5.82 6.44 6.20
N ALA A 68 -6.98 6.89 6.41
CA ALA A 68 -8.12 6.00 6.39
C ALA A 68 -8.32 5.48 4.99
N PRO A 69 -8.66 4.24 4.83
CA PRO A 69 -8.90 3.70 3.51
C PRO A 69 -10.13 4.33 2.92
N PRO A 70 -10.13 4.56 1.65
CA PRO A 70 -11.28 5.16 1.02
C PRO A 70 -12.42 4.17 1.01
N GLY A 71 -13.49 4.60 1.25
CA GLY A 71 -14.71 3.85 1.13
C GLY A 71 -14.93 2.79 2.01
#